data_8f2c39a4c0634100861dcb4697ed9769
#
_entry.id   8f2c39a4c0634100861dcb4697ed9769
#
_cell.length_a   1.000
_cell.length_b   1.000
_cell.length_c   1.000
_cell.angle_alpha   90.00
_cell.angle_beta   90.00
_cell.angle_gamma   90.00
#
_symmetry.space_group_name_H-M   'P 1'
#
loop_
_entity.id
_entity.type
_entity.pdbx_description
1 polymer ?
#
loop_
_entity_poly.entity_id
_entity_poly.type
_entity_poly.pdbx_seq_one_letter_code
_entity_poly.pdbx_strand_id
1 'polypeptide(L)'
;MQLVLDEPHAFEGFMAHYGKFSGVRNYIALISRKGNDLEEKLCLVIAIGYGQTQGVSHNSKPREKVMNTEAAPQDWFLRGVDAALLAPTAMNQQKFTFTCKGNQVLAKAGLGFYSKTDLGIVKYHFELGAGRENFRWV
;
A
#
# COMPACT_ATOMS: atom_id res chain seq x y z
N MET A 1 8.18 15.26 -4.61
CA MET A 1 8.37 14.04 -5.43
C MET A 1 8.82 14.50 -6.81
N GLN A 2 10.06 14.26 -7.17
CA GLN A 2 10.62 14.68 -8.45
C GLN A 2 10.50 13.51 -9.43
N LEU A 3 9.87 13.74 -10.57
CA LEU A 3 9.82 12.77 -11.66
C LEU A 3 11.18 12.83 -12.36
N VAL A 4 11.96 11.78 -12.27
CA VAL A 4 13.23 11.69 -13.00
C VAL A 4 13.02 10.66 -14.10
N LEU A 5 12.95 11.18 -15.33
CA LEU A 5 13.02 10.37 -16.55
C LEU A 5 14.51 10.24 -16.90
N ASP A 6 15.24 9.40 -16.19
CA ASP A 6 16.63 9.13 -16.48
C ASP A 6 16.83 7.72 -16.98
N GLU A 7 17.39 7.65 -18.17
CA GLU A 7 18.00 6.51 -18.86
C GLU A 7 17.04 5.37 -19.25
N PRO A 8 16.71 5.26 -20.55
CA PRO A 8 15.99 4.11 -21.12
C PRO A 8 16.62 2.76 -20.76
N HIS A 9 17.94 2.74 -20.59
CA HIS A 9 18.71 1.50 -20.37
C HIS A 9 18.52 0.87 -18.98
N ALA A 10 18.31 1.66 -17.93
CA ALA A 10 18.06 1.11 -16.58
C ALA A 10 16.72 0.38 -16.53
N PHE A 11 15.75 0.87 -17.29
CA PHE A 11 14.42 0.26 -17.39
C PHE A 11 14.42 -1.01 -18.24
N GLU A 12 15.17 -1.02 -19.35
CA GLU A 12 15.35 -2.23 -20.18
C GLU A 12 15.99 -3.37 -19.38
N GLY A 13 17.01 -3.06 -18.54
CA GLY A 13 17.63 -4.02 -17.63
C GLY A 13 16.64 -4.61 -16.62
N PHE A 14 15.78 -3.79 -16.05
CA PHE A 14 14.73 -4.23 -15.14
C PHE A 14 13.72 -5.15 -15.85
N MET A 15 13.26 -4.77 -17.03
CA MET A 15 12.31 -5.57 -17.83
C MET A 15 12.90 -6.89 -18.29
N ALA A 16 14.20 -6.93 -18.62
CA ALA A 16 14.89 -8.17 -18.97
C ALA A 16 14.98 -9.15 -17.80
N HIS A 17 15.07 -8.64 -16.57
CA HIS A 17 15.22 -9.47 -15.37
C HIS A 17 13.88 -9.99 -14.81
N TYR A 18 12.81 -9.17 -14.86
CA TYR A 18 11.51 -9.50 -14.26
C TYR A 18 10.44 -9.94 -15.26
N GLY A 19 10.80 -10.06 -16.55
CA GLY A 19 9.90 -10.47 -17.62
C GLY A 19 9.05 -9.34 -18.19
N LYS A 20 8.56 -9.56 -19.41
CA LYS A 20 7.65 -8.62 -20.08
C LYS A 20 6.32 -8.59 -19.34
N PHE A 21 5.93 -7.44 -18.79
CA PHE A 21 4.55 -7.20 -18.41
C PHE A 21 3.71 -7.20 -19.71
N SER A 22 3.20 -8.36 -20.05
CA SER A 22 2.34 -8.55 -21.21
C SER A 22 1.10 -7.68 -21.04
N GLY A 23 0.90 -6.74 -21.94
CA GLY A 23 -0.33 -5.94 -22.01
C GLY A 23 -0.26 -4.49 -21.51
N VAL A 24 0.90 -3.98 -21.08
CA VAL A 24 1.06 -2.55 -20.79
C VAL A 24 1.65 -1.86 -22.02
N ARG A 25 0.90 -0.93 -22.62
CA ARG A 25 1.36 -0.21 -23.84
C ARG A 25 2.23 1.02 -23.53
N ASN A 26 2.00 1.66 -22.39
CA ASN A 26 2.78 2.81 -21.93
C ASN A 26 2.95 2.70 -20.42
N TYR A 27 4.15 2.94 -19.92
CA TYR A 27 4.44 2.92 -18.49
C TYR A 27 5.39 4.08 -18.14
N ILE A 28 5.22 4.58 -16.94
CA ILE A 28 6.12 5.53 -16.30
C ILE A 28 6.72 4.82 -15.09
N ALA A 29 8.05 4.74 -15.03
CA ALA A 29 8.74 4.26 -13.84
C ALA A 29 8.92 5.43 -12.87
N LEU A 30 8.34 5.34 -11.67
CA LEU A 30 8.60 6.26 -10.59
C LEU A 30 9.68 5.66 -9.69
N ILE A 31 10.83 6.33 -9.62
CA ILE A 31 11.93 5.93 -8.75
C ILE A 31 11.88 6.81 -7.51
N SER A 32 11.71 6.22 -6.33
CA SER A 32 11.87 6.93 -5.06
C SER A 32 13.33 6.82 -4.63
N ARG A 33 14.00 7.97 -4.48
CA ARG A 33 15.38 8.08 -4.02
C ARG A 33 15.40 8.48 -2.54
N LYS A 34 16.22 7.83 -1.75
CA LYS A 34 16.49 8.24 -0.36
C LYS A 34 17.98 8.43 -0.18
N GLY A 35 18.42 9.65 0.06
CA GLY A 35 19.81 10.01 0.39
C GLY A 35 20.25 11.30 -0.26
N ASN A 36 21.11 12.03 0.43
CA ASN A 36 21.92 13.11 -0.13
C ASN A 36 23.25 12.49 -0.59
N ASP A 37 23.61 12.75 -1.83
CA ASP A 37 24.92 12.55 -2.44
C ASP A 37 25.58 11.15 -2.34
N LEU A 38 25.72 10.51 -3.50
CA LEU A 38 26.64 9.41 -3.86
C LEU A 38 26.22 7.95 -3.60
N GLU A 39 25.19 7.65 -2.78
CA GLU A 39 24.68 6.27 -2.70
C GLU A 39 23.14 6.24 -2.84
N GLU A 40 22.68 6.36 -4.07
CA GLU A 40 21.26 6.23 -4.36
C GLU A 40 20.87 4.75 -4.39
N LYS A 41 19.86 4.36 -3.61
CA LYS A 41 19.25 3.04 -3.69
C LYS A 41 17.89 3.13 -4.39
N LEU A 42 17.70 2.31 -5.41
CA LEU A 42 16.39 2.08 -6.00
C LEU A 42 15.50 1.42 -4.95
N CYS A 43 14.48 2.15 -4.47
CA CYS A 43 13.57 1.63 -3.46
C CYS A 43 12.41 0.85 -4.06
N LEU A 44 11.83 1.35 -5.14
CA LEU A 44 10.71 0.72 -5.83
C LEU A 44 10.55 1.26 -7.25
N VAL A 45 9.90 0.49 -8.09
CA VAL A 45 9.47 0.89 -9.44
C VAL A 45 7.97 0.74 -9.52
N ILE A 46 7.28 1.77 -10.01
CA ILE A 46 5.84 1.74 -10.26
C ILE A 46 5.62 1.80 -11.77
N ALA A 47 4.99 0.78 -12.34
CA ALA A 47 4.54 0.79 -13.73
C ALA A 47 3.14 1.43 -13.80
N ILE A 48 3.01 2.46 -14.63
CA ILE A 48 1.73 3.15 -14.86
C ILE A 48 1.42 3.07 -16.35
N GLY A 49 0.20 2.66 -16.69
CA GLY A 49 -0.22 2.55 -18.09
C GLY A 49 -1.63 2.00 -18.24
N TYR A 50 -2.03 1.81 -19.47
CA TYR A 50 -3.31 1.16 -19.79
C TYR A 50 -3.11 -0.36 -19.83
N GLY A 51 -3.77 -1.08 -18.92
CA GLY A 51 -3.77 -2.54 -18.92
C GLY A 51 -4.57 -3.12 -20.08
N GLN A 52 -4.24 -4.34 -20.45
CA GLN A 52 -5.01 -5.11 -21.45
C GLN A 52 -6.39 -5.52 -20.92
N THR A 53 -6.51 -5.64 -19.60
CA THR A 53 -7.75 -5.97 -18.90
C THR A 53 -7.98 -4.95 -17.78
N GLN A 54 -9.22 -4.87 -17.28
CA GLN A 54 -9.57 -4.01 -16.15
C GLN A 54 -9.17 -4.60 -14.78
N GLY A 55 -8.47 -5.73 -14.79
CA GLY A 55 -8.11 -6.44 -13.57
C GLY A 55 -9.24 -7.32 -13.03
N VAL A 56 -9.09 -7.73 -11.79
CA VAL A 56 -10.06 -8.55 -11.05
C VAL A 56 -10.41 -7.87 -9.74
N SER A 57 -11.58 -8.17 -9.18
CA SER A 57 -11.99 -7.65 -7.87
C SER A 57 -11.00 -8.05 -6.79
N HIS A 58 -10.71 -7.11 -5.88
CA HIS A 58 -9.83 -7.36 -4.74
C HIS A 58 -10.48 -8.38 -3.79
N ASN A 59 -9.72 -9.41 -3.40
CA ASN A 59 -10.17 -10.38 -2.42
C ASN A 59 -9.78 -9.91 -1.02
N SER A 60 -10.73 -9.32 -0.31
CA SER A 60 -10.54 -8.79 1.05
C SER A 60 -10.99 -9.78 2.11
N LYS A 61 -10.29 -9.79 3.25
CA LYS A 61 -10.75 -10.48 4.45
C LYS A 61 -12.01 -9.79 5.02
N PRO A 62 -12.83 -10.51 5.78
CA PRO A 62 -13.88 -9.89 6.58
C PRO A 62 -13.29 -8.91 7.60
N ARG A 63 -14.00 -7.79 7.86
CA ARG A 63 -13.56 -6.73 8.78
C ARG A 63 -13.17 -7.27 10.16
N GLU A 64 -13.94 -8.22 10.68
CA GLU A 64 -13.78 -8.84 11.99
C GLU A 64 -12.43 -9.54 12.17
N LYS A 65 -11.76 -9.88 11.07
CA LYS A 65 -10.43 -10.50 11.09
C LYS A 65 -9.29 -9.48 11.23
N VAL A 66 -9.58 -8.21 11.00
CA VAL A 66 -8.56 -7.13 10.98
C VAL A 66 -8.88 -5.98 11.93
N MET A 67 -9.95 -6.08 12.73
CA MET A 67 -10.30 -5.04 13.68
C MET A 67 -10.71 -5.62 15.05
N ASN A 68 -10.44 -4.84 16.11
CA ASN A 68 -10.92 -5.06 17.46
C ASN A 68 -11.53 -3.76 17.99
N THR A 69 -12.73 -3.83 18.55
CA THR A 69 -13.41 -2.68 19.15
C THR A 69 -14.05 -3.09 20.48
N GLU A 70 -14.00 -2.20 21.47
CA GLU A 70 -14.67 -2.44 22.78
C GLU A 70 -16.15 -2.06 22.75
N ALA A 71 -16.57 -1.25 21.76
CA ALA A 71 -17.94 -0.78 21.58
C ALA A 71 -18.32 -0.85 20.09
N ALA A 72 -19.54 -0.51 19.76
CA ALA A 72 -19.99 -0.39 18.38
C ALA A 72 -19.04 0.58 17.61
N PRO A 73 -18.42 0.15 16.53
CA PRO A 73 -17.46 0.96 15.80
C PRO A 73 -18.17 2.15 15.13
N GLN A 74 -17.50 3.30 15.15
CA GLN A 74 -17.99 4.50 14.46
C GLN A 74 -17.82 4.36 12.95
N ASP A 75 -18.66 5.04 12.17
CA ASP A 75 -18.65 4.95 10.70
C ASP A 75 -17.31 5.33 10.06
N TRP A 76 -16.63 6.34 10.58
CA TRP A 76 -15.31 6.72 10.07
C TRP A 76 -14.29 5.60 10.25
N PHE A 77 -14.35 4.86 11.39
CA PHE A 77 -13.44 3.74 11.63
C PHE A 77 -13.71 2.58 10.66
N LEU A 78 -14.98 2.28 10.40
CA LEU A 78 -15.37 1.26 9.43
C LEU A 78 -14.91 1.62 8.01
N ARG A 79 -15.09 2.90 7.59
CA ARG A 79 -14.56 3.37 6.29
C ARG A 79 -13.05 3.25 6.21
N GLY A 80 -12.34 3.56 7.31
CA GLY A 80 -10.90 3.38 7.39
C GLY A 80 -10.47 1.92 7.23
N VAL A 81 -11.15 1.00 7.91
CA VAL A 81 -10.89 -0.45 7.80
C VAL A 81 -11.16 -0.94 6.38
N ASP A 82 -12.25 -0.51 5.75
CA ASP A 82 -12.57 -0.89 4.36
C ASP A 82 -11.49 -0.43 3.38
N ALA A 83 -11.07 0.83 3.50
CA ALA A 83 -10.00 1.35 2.67
C ALA A 83 -8.67 0.60 2.91
N ALA A 84 -8.37 0.28 4.17
CA ALA A 84 -7.19 -0.50 4.53
C ALA A 84 -7.20 -1.92 3.97
N LEU A 85 -8.38 -2.53 3.86
CA LEU A 85 -8.55 -3.86 3.25
C LEU A 85 -8.30 -3.87 1.73
N LEU A 86 -8.35 -2.70 1.08
CA LEU A 86 -7.99 -2.54 -0.34
C LEU A 86 -6.50 -2.27 -0.54
N ALA A 87 -5.75 -2.06 0.54
CA ALA A 87 -4.31 -1.81 0.46
C ALA A 87 -3.57 -3.02 -0.13
N PRO A 88 -2.63 -2.81 -1.06
CA PRO A 88 -1.78 -3.90 -1.53
C PRO A 88 -0.88 -4.38 -0.40
N THR A 89 -0.93 -5.67 -0.10
CA THR A 89 -0.06 -6.33 0.86
C THR A 89 0.69 -7.47 0.19
N ALA A 90 1.85 -7.83 0.72
CA ALA A 90 2.63 -8.94 0.18
C ALA A 90 1.76 -10.20 0.06
N MET A 91 1.67 -10.78 -1.15
CA MET A 91 0.83 -11.95 -1.45
C MET A 91 -0.65 -11.80 -1.03
N ASN A 92 -1.15 -10.58 -0.96
CA ASN A 92 -2.48 -10.25 -0.42
C ASN A 92 -2.75 -10.86 0.97
N GLN A 93 -1.73 -10.95 1.80
CA GLN A 93 -1.81 -11.63 3.10
C GLN A 93 -2.66 -10.90 4.14
N GLN A 94 -2.83 -9.56 4.02
CA GLN A 94 -3.65 -8.72 4.89
C GLN A 94 -3.45 -9.05 6.39
N LYS A 95 -2.17 -9.12 6.82
CA LYS A 95 -1.77 -9.47 8.19
C LYS A 95 -1.56 -8.21 9.03
N PHE A 96 -2.64 -7.58 9.37
CA PHE A 96 -2.68 -6.42 10.25
C PHE A 96 -3.92 -6.44 11.13
N THR A 97 -3.93 -5.65 12.19
CA THR A 97 -5.07 -5.48 13.07
C THR A 97 -5.15 -4.05 13.53
N PHE A 98 -6.35 -3.47 13.46
CA PHE A 98 -6.67 -2.17 14.06
C PHE A 98 -7.44 -2.38 15.37
N THR A 99 -7.05 -1.65 16.41
CA THR A 99 -7.79 -1.56 17.66
C THR A 99 -8.25 -0.12 17.84
N CYS A 100 -9.56 0.07 18.09
CA CYS A 100 -10.15 1.40 18.27
C CYS A 100 -10.70 1.56 19.69
N LYS A 101 -10.34 2.69 20.35
CA LYS A 101 -10.87 3.15 21.63
C LYS A 101 -11.21 4.64 21.54
N GLY A 102 -12.49 4.96 21.42
CA GLY A 102 -12.93 6.33 21.15
C GLY A 102 -12.36 6.83 19.82
N ASN A 103 -11.51 7.86 19.85
CA ASN A 103 -10.80 8.38 18.68
C ASN A 103 -9.32 7.92 18.58
N GLN A 104 -8.90 6.99 19.42
CA GLN A 104 -7.54 6.44 19.39
C GLN A 104 -7.53 5.15 18.58
N VAL A 105 -6.60 5.06 17.63
CA VAL A 105 -6.42 3.89 16.79
C VAL A 105 -5.00 3.36 16.92
N LEU A 106 -4.90 2.08 17.27
CA LEU A 106 -3.66 1.33 17.28
C LEU A 106 -3.65 0.38 16.08
N ALA A 107 -2.59 0.43 15.29
CA ALA A 107 -2.37 -0.49 14.18
C ALA A 107 -1.19 -1.42 14.49
N LYS A 108 -1.39 -2.71 14.37
CA LYS A 108 -0.36 -3.74 14.58
C LYS A 108 -0.17 -4.61 13.35
N ALA A 109 1.10 -4.86 12.99
CA ALA A 109 1.44 -5.87 11.99
C ALA A 109 1.31 -7.28 12.59
N GLY A 110 0.76 -8.22 11.83
CA GLY A 110 0.85 -9.63 12.12
C GLY A 110 2.18 -10.24 11.69
N LEU A 111 2.39 -11.51 11.97
CA LEU A 111 3.58 -12.26 11.54
C LEU A 111 3.46 -12.60 10.05
N GLY A 112 4.42 -12.15 9.25
CA GLY A 112 4.46 -12.40 7.81
C GLY A 112 5.58 -11.68 7.09
N PHE A 113 5.80 -12.05 5.83
CA PHE A 113 6.75 -11.39 4.94
C PHE A 113 6.34 -9.92 4.76
N TYR A 114 7.29 -9.00 4.85
CA TYR A 114 7.08 -7.56 4.65
C TYR A 114 5.94 -6.93 5.48
N SER A 115 5.47 -7.60 6.55
CA SER A 115 4.30 -7.16 7.32
C SER A 115 4.44 -5.74 7.90
N LYS A 116 5.68 -5.29 8.22
CA LYS A 116 5.92 -3.90 8.66
C LYS A 116 5.78 -2.89 7.52
N THR A 117 6.24 -3.24 6.30
CA THR A 117 6.05 -2.43 5.10
C THR A 117 4.59 -2.38 4.71
N ASP A 118 3.92 -3.54 4.69
CA ASP A 118 2.48 -3.66 4.47
C ASP A 118 1.70 -2.78 5.45
N LEU A 119 2.08 -2.78 6.74
CA LEU A 119 1.42 -1.96 7.75
C LEU A 119 1.50 -0.47 7.43
N GLY A 120 2.62 0.01 6.90
CA GLY A 120 2.77 1.41 6.47
C GLY A 120 1.78 1.77 5.37
N ILE A 121 1.65 0.92 4.34
CA ILE A 121 0.70 1.10 3.24
C ILE A 121 -0.74 1.06 3.76
N VAL A 122 -1.06 0.07 4.58
CA VAL A 122 -2.37 -0.14 5.20
C VAL A 122 -2.80 1.06 6.08
N LYS A 123 -1.87 1.61 6.88
CA LYS A 123 -2.13 2.82 7.69
C LYS A 123 -2.48 4.02 6.82
N TYR A 124 -1.79 4.21 5.71
CA TYR A 124 -2.09 5.31 4.79
C TYR A 124 -3.47 5.15 4.14
N HIS A 125 -3.81 3.95 3.69
CA HIS A 125 -5.17 3.66 3.18
C HIS A 125 -6.24 3.90 4.24
N PHE A 126 -5.97 3.48 5.49
CA PHE A 126 -6.88 3.75 6.61
C PHE A 126 -7.10 5.25 6.81
N GLU A 127 -6.04 6.07 6.79
CA GLU A 127 -6.13 7.52 6.91
C GLU A 127 -7.02 8.14 5.82
N LEU A 128 -6.88 7.67 4.57
CA LEU A 128 -7.71 8.14 3.46
C LEU A 128 -9.19 7.80 3.65
N GLY A 129 -9.50 6.59 4.14
CA GLY A 129 -10.88 6.16 4.35
C GLY A 129 -11.53 6.74 5.60
N ALA A 130 -10.76 6.85 6.69
CA ALA A 130 -11.25 7.33 7.98
C ALA A 130 -11.43 8.86 8.03
N GLY A 131 -10.59 9.61 7.29
CA GLY A 131 -10.41 11.04 7.49
C GLY A 131 -9.47 11.32 8.67
N ARG A 132 -8.35 11.99 8.38
CA ARG A 132 -7.26 12.21 9.35
C ARG A 132 -7.70 12.99 10.59
N GLU A 133 -8.71 13.80 10.47
CA GLU A 133 -9.31 14.64 11.50
C GLU A 133 -10.12 13.86 12.55
N ASN A 134 -10.55 12.63 12.23
CA ASN A 134 -11.46 11.85 13.09
C ASN A 134 -10.73 11.05 14.19
N PHE A 135 -9.41 10.88 14.07
CA PHE A 135 -8.67 10.01 14.98
C PHE A 135 -7.21 10.41 15.17
N ARG A 136 -6.58 9.77 16.14
CA ARG A 136 -5.13 9.83 16.38
C ARG A 136 -4.54 8.41 16.49
N TRP A 137 -3.36 8.23 15.92
CA TRP A 137 -2.57 7.02 16.14
C TRP A 137 -2.00 6.98 17.57
N VAL A 138 -1.99 5.81 18.18
CA VAL A 138 -1.37 5.52 19.49
C VAL A 138 -0.44 4.32 19.41
#